data_2137650b99e454de95dc29e2f7291e90
#
_entry.id   2137650b99e454de95dc29e2f7291e90
#
_cell.length_a   1.000
_cell.length_b   1.000
_cell.length_c   1.000
_cell.angle_alpha   90.00
_cell.angle_beta   90.00
_cell.angle_gamma   90.00
#
_symmetry.space_group_name_H-M   'P 1'
#
loop_
_entity.id
_entity.type
_entity.pdbx_description
1 polymer ?
#
loop_
_entity_poly.entity_id
_entity_poly.type
_entity_poly.pdbx_seq_one_letter_code
_entity_poly.pdbx_strand_id
1 'polypeptide(L)'
;MPWGEFLDACVRVAENDASLTWVPGEFLAEHELEPWRQLQMWSDADSPMSGSLTWSSAKAINAGLRIRPVEETIRDTVAWYQSLPTERQADMRSGIPAEKEAEVLKAWHDSQA
;
A
#
# COMPACT_ATOMS: atom_id res chain seq x y z
N MET A 1 5.12 -12.67 0.45
CA MET A 1 4.08 -12.23 -0.53
C MET A 1 4.62 -11.02 -1.26
N PRO A 2 4.65 -11.02 -2.59
CA PRO A 2 5.01 -9.86 -3.39
C PRO A 2 4.05 -8.67 -3.16
N TRP A 3 4.57 -7.46 -3.29
CA TRP A 3 3.80 -6.23 -3.04
C TRP A 3 2.56 -6.12 -3.94
N GLY A 4 2.70 -6.47 -5.24
CA GLY A 4 1.58 -6.48 -6.17
C GLY A 4 0.46 -7.42 -5.76
N GLU A 5 0.79 -8.63 -5.33
CA GLU A 5 -0.22 -9.60 -4.84
C GLU A 5 -0.97 -9.08 -3.61
N PHE A 6 -0.27 -8.38 -2.71
CA PHE A 6 -0.90 -7.75 -1.55
C PHE A 6 -1.88 -6.65 -1.96
N LEU A 7 -1.49 -5.77 -2.88
CA LEU A 7 -2.35 -4.71 -3.38
C LEU A 7 -3.55 -5.25 -4.15
N ASP A 8 -3.36 -6.30 -4.97
CA ASP A 8 -4.46 -6.99 -5.65
C ASP A 8 -5.44 -7.61 -4.65
N ALA A 9 -4.95 -8.16 -3.54
CA ALA A 9 -5.81 -8.66 -2.48
C ALA A 9 -6.61 -7.52 -1.82
N CYS A 10 -6.01 -6.34 -1.60
CA CYS A 10 -6.70 -5.16 -1.09
C CYS A 10 -7.85 -4.73 -2.03
N VAL A 11 -7.60 -4.65 -3.32
CA VAL A 11 -8.64 -4.30 -4.32
C VAL A 11 -9.78 -5.31 -4.30
N ARG A 12 -9.48 -6.60 -4.30
CA ARG A 12 -10.51 -7.66 -4.27
C ARG A 12 -11.37 -7.60 -3.01
N VAL A 13 -10.74 -7.38 -1.85
CA VAL A 13 -11.46 -7.37 -0.56
C VAL A 13 -12.27 -6.10 -0.34
N ALA A 14 -11.77 -4.97 -0.86
CA ALA A 14 -12.48 -3.69 -0.74
C ALA A 14 -13.80 -3.64 -1.53
N GLU A 15 -14.00 -4.56 -2.49
CA GLU A 15 -15.22 -4.67 -3.31
C GLU A 15 -15.66 -3.34 -3.93
N ASN A 16 -14.67 -2.55 -4.37
CA ASN A 16 -14.90 -1.26 -5.00
C ASN A 16 -14.33 -1.24 -6.43
N ASP A 17 -14.46 -0.13 -7.11
CA ASP A 17 -13.99 0.10 -8.47
C ASP A 17 -12.53 0.60 -8.55
N ALA A 18 -11.77 0.48 -7.48
CA ALA A 18 -10.36 0.87 -7.44
C ALA A 18 -9.53 0.06 -8.46
N SER A 19 -8.64 0.74 -9.13
CA SER A 19 -7.68 0.15 -10.05
C SER A 19 -6.25 0.53 -9.67
N LEU A 20 -5.29 -0.37 -9.91
CA LEU A 20 -3.90 -0.10 -9.63
C LEU A 20 -3.22 0.50 -10.85
N THR A 21 -2.51 1.60 -10.66
CA THR A 21 -1.62 2.19 -11.65
C THR A 21 -0.17 2.04 -11.19
N TRP A 22 0.63 1.32 -11.96
CA TRP A 22 2.04 1.14 -11.68
C TRP A 22 2.85 2.29 -12.26
N VAL A 23 3.58 2.99 -11.40
CA VAL A 23 4.34 4.18 -11.73
C VAL A 23 5.80 3.96 -11.30
N PRO A 24 6.80 4.30 -12.14
CA PRO A 24 8.21 4.17 -11.76
C PRO A 24 8.56 5.01 -10.52
N GLY A 25 9.46 4.48 -9.68
CA GLY A 25 9.89 5.15 -8.46
C GLY A 25 10.52 6.52 -8.70
N GLU A 26 11.28 6.67 -9.80
CA GLU A 26 11.86 7.96 -10.20
C GLU A 26 10.79 9.01 -10.44
N PHE A 27 9.70 8.66 -11.14
CA PHE A 27 8.58 9.57 -11.36
C PHE A 27 7.87 9.96 -10.05
N LEU A 28 7.70 9.01 -9.14
CA LEU A 28 7.13 9.28 -7.82
C LEU A 28 8.01 10.25 -7.01
N ALA A 29 9.33 10.08 -7.07
CA ALA A 29 10.28 10.96 -6.39
C ALA A 29 10.26 12.39 -6.97
N GLU A 30 10.13 12.55 -8.29
CA GLU A 30 9.95 13.87 -8.94
C GLU A 30 8.70 14.60 -8.46
N HIS A 31 7.70 13.85 -8.03
CA HIS A 31 6.45 14.37 -7.47
C HIS A 31 6.39 14.37 -5.94
N GLU A 32 7.54 14.30 -5.29
CA GLU A 32 7.71 14.37 -3.84
C GLU A 32 6.98 13.25 -3.06
N LEU A 33 6.78 12.10 -3.70
CA LEU A 33 6.27 10.90 -3.04
C LEU A 33 7.45 10.01 -2.61
N GLU A 34 7.63 9.90 -1.29
CA GLU A 34 8.76 9.21 -0.69
C GLU A 34 8.35 7.85 -0.12
N PRO A 35 9.23 6.83 -0.24
CA PRO A 35 9.07 5.55 0.45
C PRO A 35 8.91 5.75 1.97
N TRP A 36 8.10 4.91 2.60
CA TRP A 36 7.85 4.90 4.06
C TRP A 36 7.20 6.15 4.64
N ARG A 37 6.95 7.15 3.83
CA ARG A 37 6.30 8.39 4.26
C ARG A 37 4.87 8.48 3.72
N GLN A 38 4.70 8.79 2.45
CA GLN A 38 3.39 8.78 1.80
C GLN A 38 3.03 7.38 1.28
N LEU A 39 4.03 6.65 0.77
CA LEU A 39 3.89 5.29 0.28
C LEU A 39 4.37 4.31 1.36
N GLN A 40 3.48 3.96 2.27
CA GLN A 40 3.77 3.04 3.37
C GLN A 40 4.13 1.65 2.83
N MET A 41 5.08 1.00 3.48
CA MET A 41 5.54 -0.36 3.16
C MET A 41 6.12 -0.53 1.74
N TRP A 42 6.34 0.55 0.99
CA TRP A 42 7.02 0.52 -0.30
C TRP A 42 8.45 1.04 -0.19
N SER A 43 9.33 0.46 -0.98
CA SER A 43 10.73 0.85 -1.10
C SER A 43 11.23 0.48 -2.49
N ASP A 44 12.05 1.33 -3.08
CA ASP A 44 12.72 0.99 -4.33
C ASP A 44 13.60 -0.26 -4.18
N ALA A 45 13.71 -1.05 -5.25
CA ALA A 45 14.51 -2.27 -5.25
C ALA A 45 15.99 -2.02 -4.92
N ASP A 46 16.52 -0.88 -5.34
CA ASP A 46 17.91 -0.47 -5.12
C ASP A 46 18.15 0.25 -3.78
N SER A 47 17.08 0.43 -2.99
CA SER A 47 17.18 1.06 -1.68
C SER A 47 17.88 0.16 -0.67
N PRO A 48 18.72 0.70 0.25
CA PRO A 48 19.23 -0.06 1.39
C PRO A 48 18.15 -0.70 2.26
N MET A 49 16.92 -0.19 2.18
CA MET A 49 15.74 -0.68 2.91
C MET A 49 14.95 -1.75 2.15
N SER A 50 15.32 -2.08 0.90
CA SER A 50 14.59 -3.03 0.05
C SER A 50 14.42 -4.42 0.67
N GLY A 51 15.37 -4.86 1.51
CA GLY A 51 15.30 -6.11 2.24
C GLY A 51 14.41 -6.11 3.49
N SER A 52 13.89 -4.96 3.91
CA SER A 52 13.19 -4.83 5.21
C SER A 52 11.90 -5.65 5.30
N LEU A 53 11.28 -5.97 4.18
CA LEU A 53 10.04 -6.75 4.10
C LEU A 53 10.25 -8.20 3.59
N THR A 54 11.50 -8.63 3.43
CA THR A 54 11.83 -9.97 2.92
C THR A 54 12.26 -10.96 4.00
N TRP A 55 12.03 -10.64 5.25
CA TRP A 55 12.42 -11.48 6.38
C TRP A 55 11.63 -12.79 6.39
N SER A 56 12.32 -13.88 6.68
CA SER A 56 11.69 -15.19 6.78
C SER A 56 11.00 -15.38 8.14
N SER A 57 9.74 -15.80 8.10
CA SER A 57 8.97 -16.19 9.29
C SER A 57 9.14 -17.67 9.66
N ALA A 58 9.99 -18.40 8.95
CA ALA A 58 10.12 -19.87 9.11
C ALA A 58 10.41 -20.28 10.54
N LYS A 59 11.29 -19.59 11.25
CA LYS A 59 11.64 -19.88 12.65
C LYS A 59 10.42 -19.72 13.58
N ALA A 60 9.64 -18.68 13.39
CA ALA A 60 8.44 -18.43 14.18
C ALA A 60 7.34 -19.46 13.88
N ILE A 61 7.15 -19.80 12.61
CA ILE A 61 6.19 -20.83 12.17
C ILE A 61 6.55 -22.18 12.77
N ASN A 62 7.83 -22.56 12.74
CA ASN A 62 8.32 -23.80 13.37
C ASN A 62 8.14 -23.81 14.89
N ALA A 63 8.11 -22.64 15.51
CA ALA A 63 7.83 -22.48 16.95
C ALA A 63 6.32 -22.35 17.27
N GLY A 64 5.43 -22.54 16.29
CA GLY A 64 3.99 -22.56 16.49
C GLY A 64 3.23 -21.32 16.05
N LEU A 65 3.89 -20.32 15.42
CA LEU A 65 3.17 -19.19 14.83
C LEU A 65 2.23 -19.69 13.72
N ARG A 66 0.97 -19.30 13.81
CA ARG A 66 -0.01 -19.51 12.76
C ARG A 66 -0.27 -18.20 12.04
N ILE A 67 -0.15 -18.23 10.72
CA ILE A 67 -0.43 -17.09 9.85
C ILE A 67 -1.79 -17.31 9.21
N ARG A 68 -2.69 -16.33 9.34
CA ARG A 68 -3.99 -16.36 8.69
C ARG A 68 -3.89 -15.83 7.25
N PRO A 69 -4.84 -16.14 6.35
CA PRO A 69 -4.91 -15.54 5.04
C PRO A 69 -4.93 -14.02 5.10
N VAL A 70 -4.18 -13.35 4.20
CA VAL A 70 -4.06 -11.89 4.21
C VAL A 70 -5.40 -11.19 4.00
N GLU A 71 -6.28 -11.78 3.23
CA GLU A 71 -7.64 -11.28 2.95
C GLU A 71 -8.46 -11.10 4.23
N GLU A 72 -8.27 -11.97 5.22
CA GLU A 72 -8.93 -11.84 6.53
C GLU A 72 -8.44 -10.59 7.26
N THR A 73 -7.12 -10.35 7.24
CA THR A 73 -6.53 -9.15 7.85
C THR A 73 -7.01 -7.89 7.15
N ILE A 74 -7.06 -7.89 5.82
CA ILE A 74 -7.54 -6.75 5.04
C ILE A 74 -9.01 -6.49 5.36
N ARG A 75 -9.85 -7.51 5.40
CA ARG A 75 -11.29 -7.38 5.72
C ARG A 75 -11.52 -6.80 7.10
N ASP A 76 -10.80 -7.29 8.10
CA ASP A 76 -10.89 -6.76 9.46
C ASP A 76 -10.42 -5.30 9.53
N THR A 77 -9.38 -4.94 8.77
CA THR A 77 -8.86 -3.57 8.69
C THR A 77 -9.87 -2.63 8.03
N VAL A 78 -10.50 -3.06 6.93
CA VAL A 78 -11.57 -2.29 6.27
C VAL A 78 -12.75 -2.10 7.20
N ALA A 79 -13.20 -3.16 7.88
CA ALA A 79 -14.31 -3.08 8.83
C ALA A 79 -13.99 -2.14 10.00
N TRP A 80 -12.79 -2.21 10.54
CA TRP A 80 -12.33 -1.27 11.56
C TRP A 80 -12.35 0.18 11.05
N TYR A 81 -11.77 0.44 9.89
CA TYR A 81 -11.74 1.79 9.30
C TYR A 81 -13.16 2.35 9.10
N GLN A 82 -14.07 1.54 8.56
CA GLN A 82 -15.46 1.93 8.35
C GLN A 82 -16.23 2.18 9.66
N SER A 83 -15.78 1.58 10.77
CA SER A 83 -16.36 1.81 12.09
C SER A 83 -15.94 3.13 12.74
N LEU A 84 -14.89 3.78 12.21
CA LEU A 84 -14.42 5.06 12.73
C LEU A 84 -15.42 6.20 12.43
N PRO A 85 -15.47 7.24 13.29
CA PRO A 85 -16.21 8.47 12.95
C PRO A 85 -15.74 9.06 11.62
N THR A 86 -16.64 9.64 10.85
CA THR A 86 -16.35 10.22 9.52
C THR A 86 -15.18 11.22 9.55
N GLU A 87 -15.14 12.06 10.58
CA GLU A 87 -14.04 13.01 10.80
C GLU A 87 -12.68 12.30 10.93
N ARG A 88 -12.67 11.16 11.63
CA ARG A 88 -11.45 10.36 11.82
C ARG A 88 -11.03 9.64 10.54
N GLN A 89 -11.99 9.20 9.74
CA GLN A 89 -11.70 8.61 8.43
C GLN A 89 -11.08 9.64 7.46
N ALA A 90 -11.53 10.89 7.53
CA ALA A 90 -10.99 11.98 6.70
C ALA A 90 -9.61 12.48 7.16
N ASP A 91 -9.26 12.30 8.44
CA ASP A 91 -7.99 12.76 9.03
C ASP A 91 -7.04 11.58 9.30
N MET A 92 -6.71 10.82 8.28
CA MET A 92 -5.69 9.77 8.37
C MET A 92 -4.28 10.39 8.28
N ARG A 93 -3.42 10.01 9.25
CA ARG A 93 -2.06 10.57 9.37
C ARG A 93 -1.04 10.00 8.38
N SER A 94 -1.41 8.96 7.67
CA SER A 94 -0.52 8.26 6.73
C SER A 94 -1.23 8.01 5.41
N GLY A 95 -0.44 7.80 4.38
CA GLY A 95 -0.93 7.62 3.02
C GLY A 95 -0.79 8.89 2.18
N ILE A 96 -1.15 8.78 0.92
CA ILE A 96 -1.15 9.90 -0.02
C ILE A 96 -2.48 10.64 0.12
N PRO A 97 -2.48 11.98 0.28
CA PRO A 97 -3.72 12.75 0.20
C PRO A 97 -4.40 12.56 -1.16
N ALA A 98 -5.73 12.43 -1.18
CA ALA A 98 -6.49 12.12 -2.39
C ALA A 98 -6.23 13.14 -3.54
N GLU A 99 -6.09 14.41 -3.20
CA GLU A 99 -5.76 15.47 -4.17
C GLU A 99 -4.37 15.26 -4.79
N LYS A 100 -3.38 14.89 -3.96
CA LYS A 100 -2.02 14.61 -4.43
C LYS A 100 -1.97 13.36 -5.29
N GLU A 101 -2.69 12.32 -4.91
CA GLU A 101 -2.82 11.10 -5.72
C GLU A 101 -3.40 11.40 -7.10
N ALA A 102 -4.50 12.16 -7.16
CA ALA A 102 -5.13 12.54 -8.42
C ALA A 102 -4.20 13.39 -9.31
N GLU A 103 -3.44 14.32 -8.72
CA GLU A 103 -2.44 15.13 -9.42
C GLU A 103 -1.36 14.25 -10.07
N VAL A 104 -0.77 13.34 -9.29
CA VAL A 104 0.32 12.48 -9.76
C VAL A 104 -0.17 11.48 -10.80
N LEU A 105 -1.34 10.87 -10.61
CA LEU A 105 -1.94 9.97 -11.60
C LEU A 105 -2.23 10.70 -12.92
N LYS A 106 -2.75 11.92 -12.84
CA LYS A 106 -2.97 12.74 -14.05
C LYS A 106 -1.66 13.03 -14.76
N ALA A 107 -0.64 13.48 -14.04
CA ALA A 107 0.67 13.76 -14.63
C ALA A 107 1.29 12.51 -15.29
N TRP A 108 1.14 11.35 -14.64
CA TRP A 108 1.59 10.08 -15.21
C TRP A 108 0.86 9.73 -16.50
N HIS A 109 -0.46 9.79 -16.53
CA HIS A 109 -1.24 9.49 -17.72
C HIS A 109 -0.93 10.47 -18.87
N ASP A 110 -0.78 11.75 -18.57
CA ASP A 110 -0.40 12.77 -19.55
C ASP A 110 0.99 12.49 -20.14
N SER A 111 1.93 11.97 -19.35
CA SER A 111 3.27 11.59 -19.82
C SER A 111 3.29 10.37 -20.74
N GLN A 112 2.27 9.53 -20.68
CA GLN A 112 2.13 8.32 -21.50
C GLN A 112 1.34 8.56 -22.80
N ALA A 113 0.76 9.72 -22.95
CA ALA A 113 -0.04 10.08 -24.12
C ALA A 113 0.78 10.39 -25.38
#